data_34dbc76cb4bcddc005e07dd34ccb0e6f
#
_entry.id   34dbc76cb4bcddc005e07dd34ccb0e6f
#
_cell.length_a   1.000
_cell.length_b   1.000
_cell.length_c   1.000
_cell.angle_alpha   90.00
_cell.angle_beta   90.00
_cell.angle_gamma   90.00
#
_symmetry.space_group_name_H-M   'P 1'
#
loop_
_entity.id
_entity.type
_entity.pdbx_description
1 polymer ?
#
loop_
_entity_poly.entity_id
_entity_poly.type
_entity_poly.pdbx_seq_one_letter_code
_entity_poly.pdbx_strand_id
1 'polypeptide(L)'
;MLACLARIAILAAALLTGSAMAIADDLADFNAGVEAAESHNRVAIGYLRTGNVDLAWVELDRLREAWGALQQKLAGKRPQVFDNNPHYVGAMTDIAVRLITADMMLKTGPPDVARDSLEAIRGDLYGLRKSAGVVVLADCIRDANTAMDALMAYNDRALDWTKADIRDGVAGKATAYGTLLDRCDGMAGDAVRKAPEFRRLVDGSKASLTLIPKAIAARDGDLLHRVLIELRSFDNLLAFRYG
;
A
#
# COMPACT_ATOMS: atom_id res chain seq x y z
N MET A 1 13.94 -51.40 19.80
CA MET A 1 13.28 -50.18 20.35
C MET A 1 13.75 -48.86 19.69
N LEU A 2 15.06 -48.67 19.38
CA LEU A 2 15.56 -47.43 18.74
C LEU A 2 15.00 -47.15 17.33
N ALA A 3 14.72 -48.20 16.53
CA ALA A 3 14.17 -48.03 15.17
C ALA A 3 12.72 -47.52 15.10
N CYS A 4 11.92 -47.73 16.15
CA CYS A 4 10.53 -47.24 16.24
C CYS A 4 10.50 -45.75 16.59
N LEU A 5 11.41 -45.25 17.44
CA LEU A 5 11.49 -43.84 17.85
C LEU A 5 11.95 -42.93 16.71
N ALA A 6 12.86 -43.42 15.86
CA ALA A 6 13.30 -42.66 14.67
C ALA A 6 12.21 -42.44 13.63
N ARG A 7 11.29 -43.44 13.45
CA ARG A 7 10.16 -43.33 12.51
C ARG A 7 9.08 -42.36 12.99
N ILE A 8 8.85 -42.25 14.31
CA ILE A 8 7.89 -41.32 14.90
C ILE A 8 8.38 -39.86 14.77
N ALA A 9 9.69 -39.62 14.98
CA ALA A 9 10.27 -38.29 14.83
C ALA A 9 10.22 -37.76 13.38
N ILE A 10 10.40 -38.63 12.38
CA ILE A 10 10.32 -38.25 10.95
C ILE A 10 8.87 -37.92 10.54
N LEU A 11 7.89 -38.65 11.05
CA LEU A 11 6.48 -38.35 10.78
C LEU A 11 6.01 -37.02 11.42
N ALA A 12 6.48 -36.71 12.63
CA ALA A 12 6.14 -35.47 13.31
C ALA A 12 6.76 -34.23 12.59
N ALA A 13 7.98 -34.34 12.07
CA ALA A 13 8.61 -33.28 11.31
C ALA A 13 7.91 -33.03 9.95
N ALA A 14 7.43 -34.06 9.27
CA ALA A 14 6.71 -33.93 8.01
C ALA A 14 5.32 -33.28 8.18
N LEU A 15 4.64 -33.48 9.31
CA LEU A 15 3.36 -32.87 9.61
C LEU A 15 3.50 -31.37 9.91
N LEU A 16 4.58 -30.93 10.54
CA LEU A 16 4.83 -29.51 10.85
C LEU A 16 5.19 -28.69 9.60
N THR A 17 5.93 -29.28 8.65
CA THR A 17 6.27 -28.59 7.40
C THR A 17 5.09 -28.46 6.45
N GLY A 18 4.17 -29.43 6.41
CA GLY A 18 2.96 -29.37 5.60
C GLY A 18 1.99 -28.28 6.03
N SER A 19 1.85 -28.07 7.33
CA SER A 19 0.96 -27.02 7.86
C SER A 19 1.47 -25.60 7.59
N ALA A 20 2.76 -25.37 7.68
CA ALA A 20 3.36 -24.05 7.40
C ALA A 20 3.26 -23.65 5.92
N MET A 21 3.35 -24.62 4.99
CA MET A 21 3.16 -24.37 3.56
C MET A 21 1.70 -24.03 3.22
N ALA A 22 0.74 -24.72 3.80
CA ALA A 22 -0.68 -24.46 3.56
C ALA A 22 -1.13 -23.08 4.07
N ILE A 23 -0.57 -22.62 5.20
CA ILE A 23 -0.84 -21.27 5.75
C ILE A 23 -0.29 -20.17 4.85
N ALA A 24 0.88 -20.40 4.26
CA ALA A 24 1.49 -19.42 3.35
C ALA A 24 0.72 -19.29 2.04
N ASP A 25 0.14 -20.39 1.55
CA ASP A 25 -0.62 -20.43 0.30
C ASP A 25 -1.96 -19.70 0.41
N ASP A 26 -2.74 -19.88 1.49
CA ASP A 26 -4.05 -19.26 1.62
C ASP A 26 -3.96 -17.72 1.80
N LEU A 27 -2.94 -17.24 2.53
CA LEU A 27 -2.66 -15.82 2.66
C LEU A 27 -2.15 -15.20 1.35
N ALA A 28 -1.28 -15.92 0.62
CA ALA A 28 -0.80 -15.47 -0.68
C ALA A 28 -1.95 -15.35 -1.68
N ASP A 29 -2.83 -16.34 -1.72
CA ASP A 29 -4.04 -16.36 -2.54
C ASP A 29 -5.00 -15.21 -2.20
N PHE A 30 -5.20 -14.96 -0.92
CA PHE A 30 -6.01 -13.82 -0.45
C PHE A 30 -5.40 -12.50 -0.91
N ASN A 31 -4.11 -12.27 -0.66
CA ASN A 31 -3.43 -11.04 -1.04
C ASN A 31 -3.39 -10.84 -2.56
N ALA A 32 -3.23 -11.91 -3.35
CA ALA A 32 -3.31 -11.82 -4.80
C ALA A 32 -4.71 -11.42 -5.29
N GLY A 33 -5.75 -11.97 -4.70
CA GLY A 33 -7.14 -11.59 -5.01
C GLY A 33 -7.46 -10.15 -4.60
N VAL A 34 -6.98 -9.72 -3.43
CA VAL A 34 -7.08 -8.33 -2.99
C VAL A 34 -6.36 -7.40 -3.96
N GLU A 35 -5.12 -7.71 -4.37
CA GLU A 35 -4.37 -6.88 -5.31
C GLU A 35 -5.05 -6.78 -6.69
N ALA A 36 -5.64 -7.86 -7.18
CA ALA A 36 -6.43 -7.83 -8.40
C ALA A 36 -7.61 -6.85 -8.30
N ALA A 37 -8.34 -6.84 -7.17
CA ALA A 37 -9.43 -5.92 -6.92
C ALA A 37 -8.91 -4.47 -6.72
N GLU A 38 -7.88 -4.28 -5.88
CA GLU A 38 -7.31 -2.96 -5.59
C GLU A 38 -6.70 -2.29 -6.82
N SER A 39 -6.22 -3.04 -7.82
CA SER A 39 -5.75 -2.46 -9.08
C SER A 39 -6.83 -1.66 -9.79
N HIS A 40 -8.07 -2.17 -9.82
CA HIS A 40 -9.23 -1.47 -10.37
C HIS A 40 -9.70 -0.32 -9.47
N ASN A 41 -9.63 -0.50 -8.15
CA ASN A 41 -9.95 0.55 -7.18
C ASN A 41 -9.06 1.80 -7.40
N ARG A 42 -7.75 1.61 -7.53
CA ARG A 42 -6.81 2.71 -7.78
C ARG A 42 -7.13 3.46 -9.08
N VAL A 43 -7.47 2.75 -10.14
CA VAL A 43 -7.82 3.35 -11.44
C VAL A 43 -9.14 4.10 -11.36
N ALA A 44 -10.17 3.53 -10.70
CA ALA A 44 -11.46 4.20 -10.47
C ALA A 44 -11.28 5.52 -9.69
N ILE A 45 -10.52 5.51 -8.60
CA ILE A 45 -10.16 6.72 -7.84
C ILE A 45 -9.47 7.75 -8.73
N GLY A 46 -8.52 7.31 -9.58
CA GLY A 46 -7.81 8.17 -10.53
C GLY A 46 -8.76 8.87 -11.51
N TYR A 47 -9.72 8.13 -12.07
CA TYR A 47 -10.74 8.72 -12.95
C TYR A 47 -11.66 9.69 -12.21
N LEU A 48 -12.06 9.40 -10.98
CA LEU A 48 -12.89 10.31 -10.18
C LEU A 48 -12.16 11.61 -9.86
N ARG A 49 -10.87 11.56 -9.57
CA ARG A 49 -10.04 12.76 -9.35
C ARG A 49 -9.93 13.65 -10.58
N THR A 50 -10.08 13.08 -11.77
CA THR A 50 -10.04 13.82 -13.06
C THR A 50 -11.42 14.11 -13.63
N GLY A 51 -12.51 13.79 -12.92
CA GLY A 51 -13.88 14.03 -13.33
C GLY A 51 -14.44 13.05 -14.39
N ASN A 52 -13.72 11.95 -14.66
CA ASN A 52 -14.14 10.93 -15.64
C ASN A 52 -15.05 9.88 -14.98
N VAL A 53 -16.29 10.26 -14.64
CA VAL A 53 -17.23 9.43 -13.86
C VAL A 53 -17.58 8.13 -14.62
N ASP A 54 -17.80 8.19 -15.93
CA ASP A 54 -18.15 7.01 -16.73
C ASP A 54 -17.04 5.95 -16.74
N LEU A 55 -15.79 6.38 -16.86
CA LEU A 55 -14.64 5.46 -16.78
C LEU A 55 -14.43 4.93 -15.37
N ALA A 56 -14.69 5.74 -14.36
CA ALA A 56 -14.65 5.28 -12.97
C ALA A 56 -15.70 4.19 -12.70
N TRP A 57 -16.89 4.34 -13.30
CA TRP A 57 -17.95 3.34 -13.18
C TRP A 57 -17.55 2.00 -13.81
N VAL A 58 -16.91 2.01 -14.98
CA VAL A 58 -16.38 0.80 -15.62
C VAL A 58 -15.35 0.09 -14.73
N GLU A 59 -14.45 0.84 -14.11
CA GLU A 59 -13.46 0.25 -13.21
C GLU A 59 -14.07 -0.22 -11.88
N LEU A 60 -15.11 0.45 -11.37
CA LEU A 60 -15.86 -0.02 -10.21
C LEU A 60 -16.56 -1.37 -10.50
N ASP A 61 -17.09 -1.56 -11.69
CA ASP A 61 -17.70 -2.84 -12.06
C ASP A 61 -16.66 -3.97 -12.08
N ARG A 62 -15.49 -3.74 -12.67
CA ARG A 62 -14.35 -4.67 -12.63
C ARG A 62 -13.85 -4.94 -11.21
N LEU A 63 -13.78 -3.91 -10.37
CA LEU A 63 -13.46 -4.07 -8.95
C LEU A 63 -14.45 -5.01 -8.25
N ARG A 64 -15.75 -4.83 -8.48
CA ARG A 64 -16.80 -5.67 -7.92
C ARG A 64 -16.70 -7.12 -8.40
N GLU A 65 -16.42 -7.34 -9.68
CA GLU A 65 -16.18 -8.67 -10.24
C GLU A 65 -14.97 -9.35 -9.58
N ALA A 66 -13.83 -8.65 -9.49
CA ALA A 66 -12.62 -9.17 -8.87
C ALA A 66 -12.82 -9.47 -7.37
N TRP A 67 -13.53 -8.58 -6.65
CA TRP A 67 -13.89 -8.80 -5.25
C TRP A 67 -14.82 -10.00 -5.08
N GLY A 68 -15.83 -10.14 -5.94
CA GLY A 68 -16.72 -11.28 -5.96
C GLY A 68 -16.00 -12.60 -6.22
N ALA A 69 -15.04 -12.61 -7.17
CA ALA A 69 -14.20 -13.78 -7.45
C ALA A 69 -13.35 -14.17 -6.24
N LEU A 70 -12.76 -13.19 -5.53
CA LEU A 70 -12.05 -13.44 -4.27
C LEU A 70 -12.97 -14.08 -3.23
N GLN A 71 -14.15 -13.52 -3.01
CA GLN A 71 -15.12 -14.08 -2.05
C GLN A 71 -15.55 -15.51 -2.40
N GLN A 72 -15.78 -15.79 -3.68
CA GLN A 72 -16.09 -17.15 -4.17
C GLN A 72 -14.93 -18.11 -3.94
N LYS A 73 -13.68 -17.68 -4.22
CA LYS A 73 -12.49 -18.50 -3.98
C LYS A 73 -12.32 -18.85 -2.51
N LEU A 74 -12.61 -17.92 -1.63
CA LEU A 74 -12.58 -18.15 -0.18
C LEU A 74 -13.71 -19.08 0.27
N ALA A 75 -14.85 -19.15 -0.45
CA ALA A 75 -16.00 -20.01 -0.15
C ALA A 75 -16.44 -19.93 1.33
N GLY A 76 -16.46 -18.72 1.89
CA GLY A 76 -16.80 -18.48 3.31
C GLY A 76 -15.69 -18.84 4.30
N LYS A 77 -14.55 -19.36 3.84
CA LYS A 77 -13.36 -19.54 4.66
C LYS A 77 -12.59 -18.20 4.72
N ARG A 78 -11.71 -18.09 5.70
CA ARG A 78 -10.78 -16.97 5.82
C ARG A 78 -9.35 -17.53 5.87
N PRO A 79 -8.36 -16.76 5.43
CA PRO A 79 -6.96 -17.15 5.65
C PRO A 79 -6.67 -17.39 7.14
N GLN A 80 -5.92 -18.44 7.42
CA GLN A 80 -5.68 -18.90 8.79
C GLN A 80 -5.09 -17.79 9.70
N VAL A 81 -4.30 -16.86 9.14
CA VAL A 81 -3.76 -15.72 9.88
C VAL A 81 -4.86 -14.83 10.49
N PHE A 82 -6.08 -14.88 9.93
CA PHE A 82 -7.24 -14.11 10.42
C PHE A 82 -8.23 -14.95 11.25
N ASP A 83 -7.97 -16.23 11.54
CA ASP A 83 -8.96 -17.11 12.20
C ASP A 83 -9.51 -16.55 13.51
N ASN A 84 -8.64 -15.96 14.32
CA ASN A 84 -9.00 -15.35 15.60
C ASN A 84 -8.99 -13.82 15.55
N ASN A 85 -9.00 -13.23 14.35
CA ASN A 85 -8.99 -11.77 14.21
C ASN A 85 -10.41 -11.21 14.29
N PRO A 86 -10.75 -10.43 15.34
CA PRO A 86 -12.11 -9.90 15.51
C PRO A 86 -12.47 -8.84 14.45
N HIS A 87 -11.47 -8.27 13.78
CA HIS A 87 -11.69 -7.23 12.77
C HIS A 87 -12.00 -7.79 11.37
N TYR A 88 -11.78 -9.10 11.13
CA TYR A 88 -11.92 -9.68 9.78
C TYR A 88 -13.33 -9.51 9.22
N VAL A 89 -14.34 -9.94 9.98
CA VAL A 89 -15.74 -9.86 9.52
C VAL A 89 -16.18 -8.43 9.32
N GLY A 90 -15.81 -7.54 10.25
CA GLY A 90 -16.09 -6.09 10.14
C GLY A 90 -15.49 -5.51 8.87
N ALA A 91 -14.19 -5.70 8.64
CA ALA A 91 -13.51 -5.17 7.44
C ALA A 91 -14.12 -5.69 6.13
N MET A 92 -14.44 -6.99 6.04
CA MET A 92 -15.08 -7.55 4.85
C MET A 92 -16.49 -6.99 4.62
N THR A 93 -17.25 -6.74 5.70
CA THR A 93 -18.57 -6.10 5.64
C THR A 93 -18.46 -4.63 5.22
N ASP A 94 -17.55 -3.90 5.81
CA ASP A 94 -17.33 -2.48 5.50
C ASP A 94 -16.94 -2.31 4.03
N ILE A 95 -16.06 -3.15 3.49
CA ILE A 95 -15.69 -3.12 2.07
C ILE A 95 -16.92 -3.39 1.18
N ALA A 96 -17.75 -4.37 1.52
CA ALA A 96 -18.97 -4.64 0.76
C ALA A 96 -19.94 -3.43 0.76
N VAL A 97 -20.12 -2.79 1.91
CA VAL A 97 -20.94 -1.57 2.04
C VAL A 97 -20.35 -0.42 1.22
N ARG A 98 -19.02 -0.23 1.25
CA ARG A 98 -18.35 0.81 0.46
C ARG A 98 -18.50 0.61 -1.04
N LEU A 99 -18.42 -0.62 -1.53
CA LEU A 99 -18.64 -0.94 -2.95
C LEU A 99 -20.07 -0.62 -3.38
N ILE A 100 -21.07 -0.94 -2.54
CA ILE A 100 -22.48 -0.61 -2.79
C ILE A 100 -22.67 0.90 -2.77
N THR A 101 -22.09 1.59 -1.80
CA THR A 101 -22.17 3.05 -1.68
C THR A 101 -21.55 3.74 -2.89
N ALA A 102 -20.36 3.31 -3.32
CA ALA A 102 -19.70 3.86 -4.51
C ALA A 102 -20.57 3.67 -5.77
N ASP A 103 -21.12 2.48 -5.99
CA ASP A 103 -22.01 2.20 -7.11
C ASP A 103 -23.25 3.10 -7.11
N MET A 104 -23.90 3.25 -5.97
CA MET A 104 -25.07 4.10 -5.83
C MET A 104 -24.71 5.58 -6.09
N MET A 105 -23.60 6.07 -5.55
CA MET A 105 -23.19 7.46 -5.69
C MET A 105 -22.77 7.79 -7.14
N LEU A 106 -22.14 6.87 -7.86
CA LEU A 106 -21.83 7.07 -9.28
C LEU A 106 -23.07 7.10 -10.18
N LYS A 107 -24.16 6.43 -9.78
CA LYS A 107 -25.41 6.42 -10.54
C LYS A 107 -26.30 7.65 -10.27
N THR A 108 -26.39 8.09 -9.05
CA THR A 108 -27.43 9.05 -8.63
C THR A 108 -26.98 10.11 -7.65
N GLY A 109 -25.73 10.05 -7.19
CA GLY A 109 -25.21 10.92 -6.14
C GLY A 109 -23.98 11.73 -6.54
N PRO A 110 -23.32 12.38 -5.60
CA PRO A 110 -22.10 13.12 -5.84
C PRO A 110 -20.89 12.17 -6.00
N PRO A 111 -20.10 12.31 -7.09
CA PRO A 111 -18.94 11.45 -7.35
C PRO A 111 -17.87 11.50 -6.24
N ASP A 112 -17.78 12.60 -5.51
CA ASP A 112 -16.84 12.72 -4.39
C ASP A 112 -17.10 11.70 -3.28
N VAL A 113 -18.37 11.42 -2.97
CA VAL A 113 -18.74 10.41 -1.97
C VAL A 113 -18.37 9.00 -2.46
N ALA A 114 -18.50 8.74 -3.77
CA ALA A 114 -18.01 7.49 -4.35
C ALA A 114 -16.51 7.35 -4.21
N ARG A 115 -15.75 8.42 -4.53
CA ARG A 115 -14.29 8.44 -4.37
C ARG A 115 -13.89 8.18 -2.91
N ASP A 116 -14.49 8.87 -1.96
CA ASP A 116 -14.17 8.74 -0.54
C ASP A 116 -14.47 7.32 -0.03
N SER A 117 -15.55 6.70 -0.53
CA SER A 117 -15.88 5.30 -0.23
C SER A 117 -14.81 4.34 -0.78
N LEU A 118 -14.35 4.54 -2.01
CA LEU A 118 -13.29 3.73 -2.64
C LEU A 118 -11.94 3.91 -1.94
N GLU A 119 -11.57 5.13 -1.57
CA GLU A 119 -10.34 5.41 -0.83
C GLU A 119 -10.36 4.74 0.56
N ALA A 120 -11.51 4.66 1.20
CA ALA A 120 -11.67 4.03 2.51
C ALA A 120 -11.46 2.51 2.48
N ILE A 121 -11.75 1.81 1.37
CA ILE A 121 -11.47 0.36 1.20
C ILE A 121 -10.00 0.05 1.50
N ARG A 122 -9.09 0.89 0.98
CA ARG A 122 -7.64 0.75 1.23
C ARG A 122 -7.31 0.87 2.73
N GLY A 123 -8.05 1.72 3.44
CA GLY A 123 -7.93 1.88 4.89
C GLY A 123 -8.37 0.64 5.66
N ASP A 124 -9.50 0.04 5.26
CA ASP A 124 -10.04 -1.16 5.90
C ASP A 124 -9.10 -2.36 5.71
N LEU A 125 -8.58 -2.55 4.49
CA LEU A 125 -7.61 -3.60 4.19
C LEU A 125 -6.29 -3.41 4.96
N TYR A 126 -5.77 -2.18 5.02
CA TYR A 126 -4.58 -1.86 5.82
C TYR A 126 -4.81 -2.18 7.31
N GLY A 127 -5.92 -1.73 7.86
CA GLY A 127 -6.28 -2.00 9.26
C GLY A 127 -6.40 -3.48 9.57
N LEU A 128 -7.05 -4.24 8.68
CA LEU A 128 -7.18 -5.69 8.81
C LEU A 128 -5.81 -6.37 8.81
N ARG A 129 -4.95 -6.09 7.82
CA ARG A 129 -3.61 -6.68 7.73
C ARG A 129 -2.74 -6.30 8.91
N LYS A 130 -2.76 -5.03 9.30
CA LYS A 130 -2.00 -4.53 10.45
C LYS A 130 -2.40 -5.23 11.75
N SER A 131 -3.70 -5.47 11.97
CA SER A 131 -4.19 -6.15 13.17
C SER A 131 -3.74 -7.63 13.26
N ALA A 132 -3.36 -8.24 12.14
CA ALA A 132 -2.85 -9.59 12.05
C ALA A 132 -1.31 -9.67 11.88
N GLY A 133 -0.61 -8.54 11.93
CA GLY A 133 0.84 -8.49 11.69
C GLY A 133 1.25 -8.76 10.25
N VAL A 134 0.31 -8.72 9.31
CA VAL A 134 0.57 -8.88 7.88
C VAL A 134 0.95 -7.54 7.27
N VAL A 135 1.98 -7.51 6.45
CA VAL A 135 2.42 -6.32 5.72
C VAL A 135 2.65 -6.71 4.27
N VAL A 136 2.04 -5.99 3.35
CA VAL A 136 2.23 -6.14 1.90
C VAL A 136 2.85 -4.88 1.31
N LEU A 137 3.26 -4.93 0.03
CA LEU A 137 3.86 -3.78 -0.65
C LEU A 137 2.96 -2.53 -0.61
N ALA A 138 1.66 -2.70 -0.83
CA ALA A 138 0.69 -1.59 -0.79
C ALA A 138 0.67 -0.88 0.57
N ASP A 139 0.77 -1.63 1.67
CA ASP A 139 0.82 -1.06 3.03
C ASP A 139 2.12 -0.28 3.25
N CYS A 140 3.25 -0.81 2.76
CA CYS A 140 4.53 -0.13 2.82
C CYS A 140 4.52 1.19 2.02
N ILE A 141 3.95 1.19 0.82
CA ILE A 141 3.80 2.40 -0.01
C ILE A 141 2.90 3.43 0.68
N ARG A 142 1.83 3.00 1.35
CA ARG A 142 0.98 3.88 2.15
C ARG A 142 1.76 4.54 3.30
N ASP A 143 2.58 3.77 4.01
CA ASP A 143 3.44 4.30 5.07
C ASP A 143 4.46 5.31 4.51
N ALA A 144 5.05 5.03 3.34
CA ALA A 144 5.95 5.94 2.64
C ALA A 144 5.23 7.24 2.23
N ASN A 145 4.00 7.15 1.68
CA ASN A 145 3.19 8.31 1.34
C ASN A 145 2.90 9.20 2.57
N THR A 146 2.59 8.59 3.73
CA THR A 146 2.43 9.32 4.99
C THR A 146 3.73 10.03 5.43
N ALA A 147 4.88 9.39 5.25
CA ALA A 147 6.16 10.02 5.54
C ALA A 147 6.50 11.16 4.56
N MET A 148 6.09 11.02 3.29
CA MET A 148 6.20 12.09 2.28
C MET A 148 5.32 13.28 2.64
N ASP A 149 4.09 13.07 3.16
CA ASP A 149 3.23 14.15 3.67
C ASP A 149 3.93 14.93 4.79
N ALA A 150 4.57 14.23 5.72
CA ALA A 150 5.32 14.85 6.80
C ALA A 150 6.56 15.63 6.30
N LEU A 151 7.18 15.19 5.20
CA LEU A 151 8.28 15.92 4.57
C LEU A 151 7.77 17.14 3.79
N MET A 152 6.61 17.02 3.12
CA MET A 152 5.97 18.14 2.41
C MET A 152 5.56 19.30 3.30
N ALA A 153 5.44 19.10 4.62
CA ALA A 153 5.23 20.20 5.57
C ALA A 153 6.35 21.25 5.55
N TYR A 154 7.52 20.91 5.02
CA TYR A 154 8.66 21.82 4.82
C TYR A 154 8.71 22.41 3.38
N ASN A 155 7.65 22.26 2.60
CA ASN A 155 7.60 22.80 1.23
C ASN A 155 7.32 24.31 1.21
N ASP A 156 8.18 25.08 1.86
CA ASP A 156 8.19 26.54 1.90
C ASP A 156 9.55 27.05 1.47
N ARG A 157 9.57 27.97 0.47
CA ARG A 157 10.80 28.58 -0.02
C ARG A 157 11.42 29.56 0.98
N ALA A 158 10.60 30.09 1.90
CA ALA A 158 10.98 31.07 2.90
C ALA A 158 11.33 30.47 4.27
N LEU A 159 11.77 29.19 4.30
CA LEU A 159 12.19 28.54 5.54
C LEU A 159 13.30 29.32 6.25
N ASP A 160 13.16 29.45 7.57
CA ASP A 160 14.20 30.06 8.40
C ASP A 160 15.37 29.08 8.65
N TRP A 161 16.29 29.04 7.71
CA TRP A 161 17.46 28.16 7.75
C TRP A 161 18.44 28.46 8.88
N THR A 162 18.28 29.56 9.63
CA THR A 162 19.11 29.81 10.81
C THR A 162 18.75 28.90 11.96
N LYS A 163 17.52 28.43 12.02
CA LYS A 163 17.00 27.54 13.04
C LYS A 163 17.48 26.09 12.82
N ALA A 164 18.06 25.50 13.87
CA ALA A 164 18.56 24.12 13.83
C ALA A 164 17.40 23.12 13.67
N ASP A 165 16.29 23.34 14.38
CA ASP A 165 15.08 22.48 14.33
C ASP A 165 14.49 22.36 12.94
N ILE A 166 14.54 23.42 12.11
CA ILE A 166 14.12 23.37 10.73
C ILE A 166 15.04 22.46 9.91
N ARG A 167 16.36 22.65 10.01
CA ARG A 167 17.35 21.84 9.27
C ARG A 167 17.27 20.37 9.66
N ASP A 168 17.22 20.10 10.97
CA ASP A 168 17.16 18.75 11.52
C ASP A 168 15.81 18.10 11.19
N GLY A 169 14.72 18.86 11.20
CA GLY A 169 13.38 18.43 10.80
C GLY A 169 13.34 17.99 9.35
N VAL A 170 13.85 18.81 8.42
CA VAL A 170 13.93 18.45 6.99
C VAL A 170 14.79 17.19 6.80
N ALA A 171 15.98 17.15 7.39
CA ALA A 171 16.88 16.00 7.28
C ALA A 171 16.26 14.72 7.85
N GLY A 172 15.64 14.80 9.03
CA GLY A 172 15.01 13.65 9.68
C GLY A 172 13.81 13.10 8.89
N LYS A 173 12.95 13.98 8.35
CA LYS A 173 11.81 13.54 7.53
C LYS A 173 12.25 12.95 6.18
N ALA A 174 13.28 13.52 5.54
CA ALA A 174 13.86 12.97 4.33
C ALA A 174 14.46 11.58 4.57
N THR A 175 15.18 11.38 5.68
CA THR A 175 15.73 10.09 6.08
C THR A 175 14.61 9.07 6.34
N ALA A 176 13.54 9.46 7.03
CA ALA A 176 12.41 8.57 7.32
C ALA A 176 11.73 8.10 6.02
N TYR A 177 11.48 9.01 5.07
CA TYR A 177 10.91 8.68 3.76
C TYR A 177 11.85 7.74 2.97
N GLY A 178 13.15 8.04 2.91
CA GLY A 178 14.14 7.21 2.23
C GLY A 178 14.22 5.78 2.80
N THR A 179 14.19 5.65 4.14
CA THR A 179 14.17 4.34 4.82
C THR A 179 12.94 3.51 4.45
N LEU A 180 11.77 4.17 4.33
CA LEU A 180 10.55 3.47 3.89
C LEU A 180 10.63 3.07 2.42
N LEU A 181 11.19 3.90 1.53
CA LEU A 181 11.42 3.52 0.13
C LEU A 181 12.33 2.28 0.02
N ASP A 182 13.40 2.21 0.81
CA ASP A 182 14.30 1.05 0.86
C ASP A 182 13.57 -0.21 1.35
N ARG A 183 12.73 -0.07 2.38
CA ARG A 183 11.90 -1.15 2.88
C ARG A 183 10.91 -1.64 1.82
N CYS A 184 10.19 -0.74 1.15
CA CYS A 184 9.21 -1.08 0.12
C CYS A 184 9.89 -1.76 -1.09
N ASP A 185 11.08 -1.28 -1.48
CA ASP A 185 11.91 -1.91 -2.51
C ASP A 185 12.28 -3.36 -2.14
N GLY A 186 12.70 -3.57 -0.89
CA GLY A 186 13.00 -4.90 -0.38
C GLY A 186 11.80 -5.84 -0.30
N MET A 187 10.59 -5.30 -0.09
CA MET A 187 9.34 -6.06 -0.02
C MET A 187 8.73 -6.36 -1.39
N ALA A 188 9.10 -5.60 -2.43
CA ALA A 188 8.58 -5.81 -3.76
C ALA A 188 8.97 -7.21 -4.28
N GLY A 189 7.99 -7.98 -4.75
CA GLY A 189 8.23 -9.25 -5.43
C GLY A 189 9.07 -9.06 -6.69
N ASP A 190 9.76 -10.08 -7.13
CA ASP A 190 10.75 -10.02 -8.21
C ASP A 190 10.22 -9.37 -9.49
N ALA A 191 8.98 -9.68 -9.89
CA ALA A 191 8.35 -9.12 -11.08
C ALA A 191 8.18 -7.59 -10.96
N VAL A 192 7.67 -7.11 -9.82
CA VAL A 192 7.49 -5.68 -9.55
C VAL A 192 8.84 -4.99 -9.40
N ARG A 193 9.75 -5.56 -8.61
CA ARG A 193 11.08 -4.99 -8.35
C ARG A 193 11.89 -4.77 -9.62
N LYS A 194 11.76 -5.66 -10.62
CA LYS A 194 12.45 -5.59 -11.91
C LYS A 194 11.69 -4.76 -12.94
N ALA A 195 10.45 -4.36 -12.68
CA ALA A 195 9.66 -3.58 -13.62
C ALA A 195 10.31 -2.20 -13.84
N PRO A 196 10.52 -1.78 -15.12
CA PRO A 196 11.18 -0.50 -15.42
C PRO A 196 10.49 0.70 -14.79
N GLU A 197 9.15 0.68 -14.70
CA GLU A 197 8.39 1.76 -14.09
C GLU A 197 8.65 1.85 -12.58
N PHE A 198 8.61 0.71 -11.86
CA PHE A 198 8.91 0.68 -10.43
C PHE A 198 10.33 1.19 -10.14
N ARG A 199 11.32 0.71 -10.92
CA ARG A 199 12.70 1.20 -10.81
C ARG A 199 12.79 2.70 -11.04
N ARG A 200 12.19 3.21 -12.11
CA ARG A 200 12.20 4.66 -12.39
C ARG A 200 11.67 5.47 -11.21
N LEU A 201 10.59 5.02 -10.57
CA LEU A 201 9.98 5.73 -9.45
C LEU A 201 10.84 5.65 -8.18
N VAL A 202 11.29 4.45 -7.81
CA VAL A 202 12.07 4.24 -6.58
C VAL A 202 13.46 4.85 -6.72
N ASP A 203 14.18 4.57 -7.82
CA ASP A 203 15.54 5.06 -8.01
C ASP A 203 15.57 6.58 -8.24
N GLY A 204 14.55 7.12 -8.94
CA GLY A 204 14.35 8.55 -9.10
C GLY A 204 14.13 9.25 -7.75
N SER A 205 13.26 8.70 -6.90
CA SER A 205 13.04 9.22 -5.55
C SER A 205 14.33 9.21 -4.72
N LYS A 206 15.08 8.10 -4.75
CA LYS A 206 16.35 7.98 -4.03
C LYS A 206 17.38 8.99 -4.55
N ALA A 207 17.46 9.18 -5.86
CA ALA A 207 18.35 10.17 -6.45
C ALA A 207 17.99 11.60 -6.02
N SER A 208 16.71 11.98 -6.04
CA SER A 208 16.23 13.29 -5.61
C SER A 208 16.48 13.53 -4.12
N LEU A 209 16.32 12.52 -3.27
CA LEU A 209 16.65 12.60 -1.83
C LEU A 209 18.10 12.99 -1.58
N THR A 210 19.06 12.62 -2.45
CA THR A 210 20.47 13.00 -2.30
C THR A 210 20.72 14.50 -2.42
N LEU A 211 19.75 15.26 -2.93
CA LEU A 211 19.86 16.72 -3.09
C LEU A 211 19.42 17.47 -1.83
N ILE A 212 18.67 16.85 -0.92
CA ILE A 212 18.18 17.51 0.31
C ILE A 212 19.33 17.97 1.22
N PRO A 213 20.36 17.14 1.52
CA PRO A 213 21.52 17.61 2.28
C PRO A 213 22.22 18.82 1.64
N LYS A 214 22.25 18.89 0.29
CA LYS A 214 22.83 20.03 -0.44
C LYS A 214 21.98 21.28 -0.25
N ALA A 215 20.66 21.18 -0.34
CA ALA A 215 19.73 22.28 -0.09
C ALA A 215 19.88 22.83 1.33
N ILE A 216 19.99 21.95 2.34
CA ILE A 216 20.21 22.33 3.75
C ILE A 216 21.54 23.05 3.92
N ALA A 217 22.64 22.50 3.37
CA ALA A 217 23.98 23.08 3.50
C ALA A 217 24.08 24.46 2.82
N ALA A 218 23.45 24.61 1.65
CA ALA A 218 23.41 25.88 0.91
C ALA A 218 22.34 26.86 1.42
N ARG A 219 21.45 26.44 2.34
CA ARG A 219 20.28 27.20 2.78
C ARG A 219 19.38 27.62 1.60
N ASP A 220 19.28 26.73 0.61
CA ASP A 220 18.58 26.95 -0.65
C ASP A 220 17.14 26.41 -0.59
N GLY A 221 16.19 27.30 -0.26
CA GLY A 221 14.76 26.99 -0.20
C GLY A 221 14.17 26.66 -1.57
N ASP A 222 14.69 27.26 -2.65
CA ASP A 222 14.22 26.99 -4.01
C ASP A 222 14.66 25.60 -4.48
N LEU A 223 15.87 25.18 -4.15
CA LEU A 223 16.32 23.80 -4.42
C LEU A 223 15.47 22.79 -3.63
N LEU A 224 15.26 23.04 -2.33
CA LEU A 224 14.41 22.16 -1.52
C LEU A 224 13.01 22.06 -2.11
N HIS A 225 12.38 23.18 -2.45
CA HIS A 225 11.04 23.19 -3.03
C HIS A 225 10.97 22.34 -4.31
N ARG A 226 11.90 22.52 -5.26
CA ARG A 226 11.93 21.70 -6.49
C ARG A 226 12.07 20.20 -6.20
N VAL A 227 12.97 19.83 -5.28
CA VAL A 227 13.18 18.44 -4.88
C VAL A 227 11.92 17.86 -4.25
N LEU A 228 11.26 18.60 -3.37
CA LEU A 228 10.03 18.11 -2.72
C LEU A 228 8.88 17.92 -3.72
N ILE A 229 8.72 18.81 -4.70
CA ILE A 229 7.71 18.66 -5.76
C ILE A 229 8.00 17.42 -6.63
N GLU A 230 9.26 17.19 -6.97
CA GLU A 230 9.66 15.99 -7.73
C GLU A 230 9.41 14.71 -6.93
N LEU A 231 9.84 14.66 -5.66
CA LEU A 231 9.59 13.55 -4.76
C LEU A 231 8.09 13.25 -4.62
N ARG A 232 7.27 14.29 -4.44
CA ARG A 232 5.81 14.14 -4.37
C ARG A 232 5.24 13.55 -5.66
N SER A 233 5.79 13.91 -6.81
CA SER A 233 5.35 13.35 -8.09
C SER A 233 5.63 11.85 -8.19
N PHE A 234 6.83 11.41 -7.79
CA PHE A 234 7.18 9.99 -7.74
C PHE A 234 6.33 9.23 -6.72
N ASP A 235 6.14 9.79 -5.53
CA ASP A 235 5.35 9.22 -4.46
C ASP A 235 3.88 9.02 -4.85
N ASN A 236 3.26 10.00 -5.49
CA ASN A 236 1.90 9.90 -6.00
C ASN A 236 1.77 8.79 -7.05
N LEU A 237 2.77 8.64 -7.93
CA LEU A 237 2.77 7.55 -8.92
C LEU A 237 3.00 6.19 -8.27
N LEU A 238 3.86 6.08 -7.26
CA LEU A 238 4.03 4.85 -6.47
C LEU A 238 2.71 4.47 -5.77
N ALA A 239 2.05 5.44 -5.12
CA ALA A 239 0.78 5.22 -4.46
C ALA A 239 -0.35 4.84 -5.44
N PHE A 240 -0.35 5.41 -6.64
CA PHE A 240 -1.32 5.09 -7.68
C PHE A 240 -1.11 3.69 -8.27
N ARG A 241 0.16 3.26 -8.45
CA ARG A 241 0.47 1.99 -9.13
C ARG A 241 0.55 0.80 -8.18
N TYR A 242 1.06 1.00 -6.97
CA TYR A 242 1.48 -0.07 -6.07
C TYR A 242 0.94 0.09 -4.63
N GLY A 243 0.27 1.19 -4.30
CA GLY A 243 -0.23 1.52 -2.97
C GLY A 243 -1.70 1.18 -2.72
#